data_cb13a8d1f319496abd6260bee7dd3018
#
_entry.id   cb13a8d1f319496abd6260bee7dd3018
#
_cell.length_a   1.000
_cell.length_b   1.000
_cell.length_c   1.000
_cell.angle_alpha   90.00
_cell.angle_beta   90.00
_cell.angle_gamma   90.00
#
_symmetry.space_group_name_H-M   'P 1'
#
loop_
_entity.id
_entity.type
_entity.pdbx_description
1 polymer ?
#
loop_
_entity_poly.entity_id
_entity_poly.type
_entity_poly.pdbx_seq_one_letter_code
_entity_poly.pdbx_strand_id
1 'polypeptide(L)' 'PELVEPLSARELEVLRLIAQGLSNRAIAERLVIALSTVKGHTSNIYGKLGVHNRTQAVARARALGVLEE' A
#
# COMPACT_ATOMS: atom_id res chain seq x y z
N PRO A 1 -2.08 17.87 4.84
CA PRO A 1 -0.83 17.14 4.78
C PRO A 1 -0.64 16.45 3.43
N GLU A 2 0.55 16.49 2.94
CA GLU A 2 0.88 15.95 1.63
C GLU A 2 1.88 14.83 1.78
N LEU A 3 1.89 13.94 0.78
CA LEU A 3 2.89 12.90 0.71
C LEU A 3 4.25 13.55 0.42
N VAL A 4 5.29 13.10 1.12
CA VAL A 4 6.65 13.56 0.84
C VAL A 4 7.05 13.11 -0.56
N GLU A 5 6.68 11.89 -0.92
CA GLU A 5 6.93 11.33 -2.24
C GLU A 5 5.64 10.70 -2.74
N PRO A 6 5.34 10.85 -4.03
CA PRO A 6 4.15 10.22 -4.57
C PRO A 6 4.31 8.70 -4.62
N LEU A 7 3.20 7.99 -4.49
CA LEU A 7 3.20 6.55 -4.66
C LEU A 7 3.33 6.24 -6.16
N SER A 8 4.11 5.21 -6.47
CA SER A 8 4.17 4.72 -7.84
C SER A 8 2.85 4.03 -8.19
N ALA A 9 2.61 3.80 -9.49
CA ALA A 9 1.41 3.11 -9.93
C ALA A 9 1.29 1.73 -9.30
N ARG A 10 2.40 1.00 -9.20
CA ARG A 10 2.39 -0.34 -8.60
C ARG A 10 2.14 -0.24 -7.10
N GLU A 11 2.73 0.74 -6.43
CA GLU A 11 2.50 0.92 -5.00
C GLU A 11 1.03 1.26 -4.72
N LEU A 12 0.44 2.11 -5.54
CA LEU A 12 -0.96 2.43 -5.39
C LEU A 12 -1.83 1.20 -5.59
N GLU A 13 -1.50 0.37 -6.57
CA GLU A 13 -2.21 -0.88 -6.82
C GLU A 13 -2.14 -1.80 -5.61
N VAL A 14 -0.94 -1.95 -5.03
CA VAL A 14 -0.75 -2.76 -3.82
C VAL A 14 -1.56 -2.18 -2.66
N LEU A 15 -1.53 -0.87 -2.49
CA LEU A 15 -2.26 -0.21 -1.41
C LEU A 15 -3.76 -0.44 -1.53
N ARG A 16 -4.30 -0.39 -2.75
CA ARG A 16 -5.72 -0.66 -2.97
C ARG A 16 -6.09 -2.09 -2.57
N LEU A 17 -5.22 -3.05 -2.86
CA LEU A 17 -5.47 -4.43 -2.47
C LEU A 17 -5.37 -4.62 -0.95
N ILE A 18 -4.46 -3.90 -0.31
CA ILE A 18 -4.38 -3.87 1.15
C ILE A 18 -5.70 -3.37 1.72
N ALA A 19 -6.23 -2.29 1.16
CA ALA A 19 -7.49 -1.70 1.63
C ALA A 19 -8.66 -2.64 1.45
N GLN A 20 -8.59 -3.54 0.46
CA GLN A 20 -9.62 -4.55 0.24
C GLN A 20 -9.49 -5.75 1.18
N GLY A 21 -8.45 -5.77 2.00
CA GLY A 21 -8.26 -6.81 2.99
C GLY A 21 -7.39 -7.98 2.57
N LEU A 22 -6.72 -7.88 1.42
CA LEU A 22 -5.87 -8.97 0.97
C LEU A 22 -4.59 -9.04 1.79
N SER A 23 -4.18 -10.28 2.09
CA SER A 23 -2.87 -10.52 2.71
C SER A 23 -1.77 -10.28 1.67
N ASN A 24 -0.52 -10.14 2.14
CA ASN A 24 0.61 -10.01 1.24
C ASN A 24 0.69 -11.19 0.27
N ARG A 25 0.42 -12.41 0.77
CA ARG A 25 0.43 -13.60 -0.09
C ARG A 25 -0.64 -13.50 -1.18
N ALA A 26 -1.84 -13.09 -0.81
CA ALA A 26 -2.93 -12.95 -1.77
C ALA A 26 -2.61 -11.85 -2.81
N ILE A 27 -1.97 -10.77 -2.36
CA ILE A 27 -1.54 -9.72 -3.28
C ILE A 27 -0.50 -10.26 -4.26
N ALA A 28 0.47 -11.03 -3.75
CA ALA A 28 1.50 -11.61 -4.59
C ALA A 28 0.87 -12.50 -5.67
N GLU A 29 -0.12 -13.30 -5.29
CA GLU A 29 -0.82 -14.16 -6.23
C GLU A 29 -1.62 -13.36 -7.25
N ARG A 30 -2.32 -12.33 -6.77
CA ARG A 30 -3.14 -11.48 -7.64
C ARG A 30 -2.30 -10.77 -8.68
N LEU A 31 -1.15 -10.25 -8.29
CA LEU A 31 -0.29 -9.46 -9.18
C LEU A 31 0.76 -10.31 -9.89
N VAL A 32 0.84 -11.60 -9.57
CA VAL A 32 1.80 -12.55 -10.15
C VAL A 32 3.23 -12.06 -9.93
N ILE A 33 3.54 -11.72 -8.69
CA ILE A 33 4.87 -11.29 -8.27
C ILE A 33 5.27 -12.05 -7.01
N ALA A 34 6.55 -12.00 -6.67
CA ALA A 34 7.06 -12.71 -5.50
C ALA A 34 6.55 -12.06 -4.21
N LEU A 35 6.39 -12.86 -3.17
CA LEU A 35 5.99 -12.35 -1.86
C LEU A 35 6.99 -11.31 -1.35
N SER A 36 8.29 -11.55 -1.56
CA SER A 36 9.32 -10.59 -1.14
C SER A 36 9.15 -9.25 -1.85
N THR A 37 8.70 -9.27 -3.10
CA THR A 37 8.44 -8.05 -3.85
C THR A 37 7.27 -7.28 -3.23
N VAL A 38 6.21 -7.99 -2.84
CA VAL A 38 5.07 -7.35 -2.16
C VAL A 38 5.53 -6.73 -0.85
N LYS A 39 6.35 -7.44 -0.08
CA LYS A 39 6.85 -6.91 1.18
C LYS A 39 7.69 -5.65 0.96
N GLY A 40 8.47 -5.62 -0.10
CA GLY A 40 9.21 -4.42 -0.46
C GLY A 40 8.30 -3.26 -0.79
N HIS A 41 7.24 -3.52 -1.55
CA HIS A 41 6.27 -2.48 -1.88
C HIS A 41 5.56 -1.97 -0.62
N THR A 42 5.14 -2.86 0.27
CA THR A 42 4.45 -2.43 1.49
C THR A 42 5.37 -1.60 2.38
N SER A 43 6.63 -2.00 2.48
CA SER A 43 7.60 -1.24 3.27
C SER A 43 7.77 0.17 2.70
N ASN A 44 7.89 0.30 1.38
CA ASN A 44 8.01 1.61 0.73
C ASN A 44 6.75 2.44 0.92
N ILE A 45 5.58 1.81 0.80
CA ILE A 45 4.30 2.50 1.01
C ILE A 45 4.23 3.05 2.43
N TYR A 46 4.56 2.21 3.41
CA TYR A 46 4.51 2.65 4.81
C TYR A 46 5.47 3.80 5.06
N GLY A 47 6.66 3.74 4.48
CA GLY A 47 7.63 4.84 4.60
C GLY A 47 7.10 6.13 3.99
N LYS A 48 6.50 6.04 2.81
CA LYS A 48 5.97 7.23 2.11
C LYS A 48 4.77 7.81 2.83
N LEU A 49 3.93 6.97 3.45
CA LEU A 49 2.77 7.44 4.19
C LEU A 49 3.10 7.84 5.63
N GLY A 50 4.31 7.51 6.10
CA GLY A 50 4.69 7.82 7.47
C GLY A 50 3.96 6.99 8.50
N VAL A 51 3.72 5.71 8.20
CA VAL A 51 2.96 4.81 9.06
C VAL A 51 3.77 3.54 9.33
N HIS A 52 3.27 2.69 10.24
CA HIS A 52 4.00 1.52 10.69
C HIS A 52 3.29 0.20 10.45
N ASN A 53 2.03 0.21 10.04
CA ASN A 53 1.29 -1.04 9.83
C ASN A 53 0.15 -0.82 8.84
N ARG A 54 -0.52 -1.92 8.50
CA ARG A 54 -1.59 -1.92 7.48
C ARG A 54 -2.75 -1.02 7.84
N THR A 55 -3.20 -1.12 9.09
CA THR A 55 -4.36 -0.34 9.54
C THR A 55 -4.08 1.14 9.42
N GLN A 56 -2.90 1.57 9.87
CA GLN A 56 -2.51 2.97 9.77
C GLN A 56 -2.35 3.38 8.31
N ALA A 57 -1.84 2.48 7.46
CA ALA A 57 -1.64 2.80 6.05
C ALA A 57 -2.97 3.09 5.36
N VAL A 58 -3.97 2.26 5.60
CA VAL A 58 -5.28 2.44 5.00
C VAL A 58 -5.92 3.74 5.51
N ALA A 59 -5.88 3.95 6.82
CA ALA A 59 -6.46 5.16 7.42
C ALA A 59 -5.78 6.42 6.89
N ARG A 60 -4.45 6.40 6.81
CA ARG A 60 -3.69 7.54 6.32
C ARG A 60 -4.00 7.82 4.86
N ALA A 61 -4.05 6.75 4.05
CA ALA A 61 -4.31 6.88 2.62
C ALA A 61 -5.70 7.48 2.37
N ARG A 62 -6.69 7.07 3.15
CA ARG A 62 -8.03 7.66 3.05
C ARG A 62 -8.03 9.13 3.45
N ALA A 63 -7.32 9.46 4.55
CA ALA A 63 -7.24 10.84 5.01
C ALA A 63 -6.58 11.74 3.98
N LEU A 64 -5.63 11.22 3.21
CA LEU A 64 -4.92 11.98 2.18
C LEU A 64 -5.64 11.97 0.83
N GLY A 65 -6.74 11.22 0.72
CA GLY A 65 -7.48 11.12 -0.53
C GLY A 65 -6.79 10.27 -1.59
N VAL A 66 -5.86 9.42 -1.18
CA VAL A 66 -5.12 8.54 -2.10
C VAL A 66 -5.98 7.37 -2.54
N LEU A 67 -6.85 6.89 -1.65
CA LEU A 67 -7.77 5.81 -1.96
C LEU A 67 -9.13 6.40 -2.28
N GLU A 68 -9.70 5.95 -3.38
CA GLU A 68 -11.05 6.33 -3.77
C GLU A 68 -12.02 5.34 -3.15
N GLU A 69 -12.92 5.84 -2.36
CA GLU A 69 -13.89 5.03 -1.66
C GLU A 69 -15.30 5.46 -1.99
#